data_2da8a4a6e69e2c53ae2de5620df9b68a
#
_entry.id   2da8a4a6e69e2c53ae2de5620df9b68a
#
_cell.length_a   1.000
_cell.length_b   1.000
_cell.length_c   1.000
_cell.angle_alpha   90.00
_cell.angle_beta   90.00
_cell.angle_gamma   90.00
#
_symmetry.space_group_name_H-M   'P 1'
#
loop_
_entity.id
_entity.type
_entity.pdbx_description
1 polymer ?
#
loop_
_entity_poly.entity_id
_entity_poly.type
_entity_poly.pdbx_seq_one_letter_code
_entity_poly.pdbx_strand_id
1 'polypeptide(L)'
;SRGYANHGWLKTHHTFSFANYYNPERVHFGMLRVLNDDSVAPGEGFDMHPHKNMEVISIPLKGYLRHGDSIKNSEVITPGDIQVMSAGTGIVHSEFNDSGNEQLEFLQIWVFPREENTKPHYASYDVRPVTSEKNKLSLIIAPDGSAPASINQDAWFLSLIHISEPTRPY
;
A
#
# COMPACT_ATOMS: atom_id res chain seq x y z
N SER A 1 11.04 16.54 7.04
CA SER A 1 10.29 15.54 7.83
C SER A 1 9.03 15.13 7.10
N ARG A 2 8.47 13.96 7.41
CA ARG A 2 7.14 13.54 6.93
C ARG A 2 6.05 14.34 7.65
N GLY A 3 4.89 14.54 7.01
CA GLY A 3 3.68 14.99 7.68
C GLY A 3 3.21 13.93 8.68
N TYR A 4 2.49 14.37 9.72
CA TYR A 4 1.86 13.49 10.70
C TYR A 4 0.44 13.96 11.00
N ALA A 5 -0.49 13.00 11.06
CA ALA A 5 -1.84 13.25 11.54
C ALA A 5 -2.29 12.14 12.50
N ASN A 6 -3.13 12.52 13.47
CA ASN A 6 -3.74 11.60 14.42
C ASN A 6 -5.23 11.93 14.54
N HIS A 7 -6.06 10.99 14.10
CA HIS A 7 -7.53 11.08 14.11
C HIS A 7 -8.16 10.22 15.22
N GLY A 8 -7.36 9.75 16.19
CA GLY A 8 -7.77 8.79 17.20
C GLY A 8 -7.69 7.35 16.69
N TRP A 9 -8.55 6.99 15.76
CA TRP A 9 -8.58 5.67 15.14
C TRP A 9 -7.49 5.43 14.08
N LEU A 10 -6.97 6.50 13.47
CA LEU A 10 -5.90 6.50 12.47
C LEU A 10 -4.74 7.37 12.93
N LYS A 11 -3.55 6.81 12.96
CA LYS A 11 -2.27 7.54 13.00
C LYS A 11 -1.57 7.34 11.67
N THR A 12 -1.14 8.42 11.04
CA THR A 12 -0.56 8.34 9.69
C THR A 12 0.63 9.27 9.53
N HIS A 13 1.64 8.80 8.78
CA HIS A 13 2.78 9.61 8.36
C HIS A 13 2.78 9.74 6.85
N HIS A 14 2.74 10.97 6.36
CA HIS A 14 2.68 11.29 4.94
C HIS A 14 4.06 11.69 4.41
N THR A 15 4.59 10.96 3.44
CA THR A 15 5.84 11.33 2.75
C THR A 15 5.61 12.50 1.79
N PHE A 16 4.45 12.52 1.14
CA PHE A 16 4.01 13.58 0.22
C PHE A 16 2.79 14.31 0.76
N SER A 17 2.46 15.44 0.15
CA SER A 17 1.25 16.20 0.46
C SER A 17 0.00 15.32 0.31
N PHE A 18 -0.76 15.18 1.39
CA PHE A 18 -1.93 14.33 1.47
C PHE A 18 -2.91 14.86 2.52
N ALA A 19 -4.20 14.80 2.26
CA ALA A 19 -5.26 15.34 3.12
C ALA A 19 -4.93 16.79 3.56
N ASN A 20 -4.83 17.04 4.86
CA ASN A 20 -4.54 18.37 5.42
C ASN A 20 -3.03 18.69 5.49
N TYR A 21 -2.16 17.75 5.16
CA TYR A 21 -0.72 18.00 5.07
C TYR A 21 -0.35 18.52 3.69
N TYR A 22 0.21 19.70 3.62
CA TYR A 22 0.67 20.31 2.37
C TYR A 22 2.10 20.82 2.49
N ASN A 23 2.96 20.34 1.57
CA ASN A 23 4.30 20.85 1.35
C ASN A 23 4.52 20.95 -0.17
N PRO A 24 4.70 22.15 -0.74
CA PRO A 24 4.85 22.33 -2.19
C PRO A 24 6.08 21.65 -2.78
N GLU A 25 7.11 21.38 -1.97
CA GLU A 25 8.31 20.65 -2.38
C GLU A 25 8.14 19.13 -2.33
N ARG A 26 6.99 18.65 -1.81
CA ARG A 26 6.69 17.23 -1.60
C ARG A 26 5.28 16.90 -2.03
N VAL A 27 4.98 17.08 -3.30
CA VAL A 27 3.67 16.72 -3.86
C VAL A 27 3.71 15.30 -4.46
N HIS A 28 4.79 14.96 -5.14
CA HIS A 28 5.06 13.63 -5.71
C HIS A 28 6.55 13.48 -6.04
N PHE A 29 6.97 12.27 -6.37
CA PHE A 29 8.29 11.99 -6.92
C PHE A 29 8.14 11.11 -8.18
N GLY A 30 8.40 11.65 -9.36
CA GLY A 30 8.07 10.98 -10.62
C GLY A 30 6.58 10.60 -10.62
N MET A 31 6.28 9.32 -10.83
CA MET A 31 4.91 8.80 -10.80
C MET A 31 4.42 8.40 -9.40
N LEU A 32 5.29 8.38 -8.41
CA LEU A 32 4.93 8.09 -7.01
C LEU A 32 4.21 9.30 -6.39
N ARG A 33 2.91 9.15 -6.12
CA ARG A 33 2.04 10.23 -5.64
C ARG A 33 1.82 10.18 -4.12
N VAL A 34 1.69 8.99 -3.55
CA VAL A 34 1.45 8.78 -2.12
C VAL A 34 2.37 7.69 -1.59
N LEU A 35 2.92 7.93 -0.42
CA LEU A 35 3.55 6.93 0.43
C LEU A 35 3.21 7.30 1.88
N ASN A 36 2.18 6.65 2.39
CA ASN A 36 1.72 6.77 3.75
C ASN A 36 2.08 5.53 4.57
N ASP A 37 2.36 5.76 5.83
CA ASP A 37 2.64 4.76 6.85
C ASP A 37 1.51 4.89 7.88
N ASP A 38 0.56 3.96 7.77
CA ASP A 38 -0.74 4.03 8.42
C ASP A 38 -0.87 3.00 9.54
N SER A 39 -1.44 3.43 10.66
CA SER A 39 -1.73 2.61 11.82
C SER A 39 -3.19 2.80 12.21
N VAL A 40 -4.00 1.74 12.06
CA VAL A 40 -5.45 1.74 12.18
C VAL A 40 -5.89 0.95 13.40
N ALA A 41 -6.72 1.56 14.25
CA ALA A 41 -7.26 0.92 15.45
C ALA A 41 -8.13 -0.31 15.13
N PRO A 42 -8.32 -1.24 16.09
CA PRO A 42 -9.16 -2.43 15.91
C PRO A 42 -10.58 -2.08 15.45
N GLY A 43 -11.06 -2.78 14.41
CA GLY A 43 -12.41 -2.62 13.85
C GLY A 43 -12.66 -1.33 13.07
N GLU A 44 -11.69 -0.43 13.04
CA GLU A 44 -11.77 0.85 12.33
C GLU A 44 -11.20 0.76 10.91
N GLY A 45 -11.41 1.79 10.11
CA GLY A 45 -10.90 1.79 8.73
C GLY A 45 -11.44 2.94 7.90
N PHE A 46 -11.20 2.82 6.60
CA PHE A 46 -11.64 3.76 5.59
C PHE A 46 -12.90 3.22 4.92
N ASP A 47 -14.02 3.90 5.11
CA ASP A 47 -15.28 3.59 4.45
C ASP A 47 -15.18 3.68 2.92
N MET A 48 -16.23 3.25 2.23
CA MET A 48 -16.31 3.26 0.77
C MET A 48 -15.97 4.63 0.19
N HIS A 49 -14.88 4.69 -0.56
CA HIS A 49 -14.38 5.90 -1.21
C HIS A 49 -13.88 5.61 -2.63
N PRO A 50 -13.99 6.59 -3.55
CA PRO A 50 -13.68 6.37 -4.95
C PRO A 50 -12.21 6.63 -5.28
N HIS A 51 -11.71 5.89 -6.27
CA HIS A 51 -10.49 6.18 -7.01
C HIS A 51 -10.74 6.14 -8.51
N LYS A 52 -9.97 6.91 -9.25
CA LYS A 52 -9.94 6.91 -10.71
C LYS A 52 -8.53 7.19 -11.19
N ASN A 53 -8.09 6.45 -12.22
CA ASN A 53 -6.78 6.61 -12.84
C ASN A 53 -5.65 6.68 -11.78
N MET A 54 -5.61 5.65 -10.93
CA MET A 54 -4.61 5.50 -9.88
C MET A 54 -4.32 4.03 -9.64
N GLU A 55 -3.05 3.70 -9.51
CA GLU A 55 -2.58 2.41 -9.00
C GLU A 55 -2.45 2.55 -7.48
N VAL A 56 -3.22 1.78 -6.73
CA VAL A 56 -3.24 1.80 -5.27
C VAL A 56 -2.69 0.47 -4.76
N ILE A 57 -1.64 0.55 -3.95
CA ILE A 57 -0.94 -0.60 -3.40
C ILE A 57 -1.03 -0.53 -1.89
N SER A 58 -1.44 -1.62 -1.24
CA SER A 58 -1.41 -1.75 0.22
C SER A 58 -0.51 -2.91 0.61
N ILE A 59 0.41 -2.65 1.53
CA ILE A 59 1.39 -3.62 2.05
C ILE A 59 1.22 -3.72 3.57
N PRO A 60 0.51 -4.73 4.09
CA PRO A 60 0.40 -4.96 5.53
C PRO A 60 1.77 -5.26 6.15
N LEU A 61 2.07 -4.58 7.25
CA LEU A 61 3.26 -4.80 8.08
C LEU A 61 2.90 -5.55 9.36
N LYS A 62 1.65 -5.36 9.85
CA LYS A 62 1.10 -6.02 11.03
C LYS A 62 -0.43 -6.05 10.95
N GLY A 63 -1.04 -7.11 11.48
CA GLY A 63 -2.49 -7.24 11.59
C GLY A 63 -3.17 -7.72 10.32
N TYR A 64 -4.42 -7.35 10.12
CA TYR A 64 -5.34 -7.91 9.13
C TYR A 64 -6.03 -6.77 8.38
N LEU A 65 -5.74 -6.61 7.10
CA LEU A 65 -6.35 -5.60 6.24
C LEU A 65 -7.47 -6.23 5.42
N ARG A 66 -8.74 -5.85 5.69
CA ARG A 66 -9.90 -6.26 4.91
C ARG A 66 -10.18 -5.23 3.82
N HIS A 67 -10.12 -5.68 2.58
CA HIS A 67 -10.57 -4.95 1.40
C HIS A 67 -11.98 -5.36 0.99
N GLY A 68 -12.75 -4.38 0.49
CA GLY A 68 -14.01 -4.63 -0.20
C GLY A 68 -14.22 -3.57 -1.28
N ASP A 69 -14.74 -3.96 -2.46
CA ASP A 69 -14.88 -3.03 -3.58
C ASP A 69 -16.16 -3.19 -4.42
N SER A 70 -16.39 -2.21 -5.28
CA SER A 70 -17.56 -2.13 -6.17
C SER A 70 -17.55 -3.14 -7.33
N ILE A 71 -16.42 -3.81 -7.59
CA ILE A 71 -16.29 -4.89 -8.58
C ILE A 71 -16.39 -6.29 -7.96
N LYS A 72 -16.87 -6.35 -6.70
CA LYS A 72 -17.22 -7.56 -5.94
C LYS A 72 -16.03 -8.34 -5.37
N ASN A 73 -14.88 -7.72 -5.16
CA ASN A 73 -13.84 -8.32 -4.36
C ASN A 73 -14.11 -8.07 -2.88
N SER A 74 -13.81 -9.08 -2.06
CA SER A 74 -13.80 -9.00 -0.60
C SER A 74 -12.76 -9.97 -0.09
N GLU A 75 -11.72 -9.48 0.57
CA GLU A 75 -10.57 -10.26 0.97
C GLU A 75 -9.90 -9.67 2.21
N VAL A 76 -9.23 -10.52 2.98
CA VAL A 76 -8.36 -10.13 4.09
C VAL A 76 -6.94 -10.52 3.75
N ILE A 77 -6.04 -9.54 3.77
CA ILE A 77 -4.61 -9.73 3.55
C ILE A 77 -3.81 -9.46 4.82
N THR A 78 -2.67 -10.13 4.96
CA THR A 78 -1.82 -10.13 6.15
C THR A 78 -0.36 -9.85 5.76
N PRO A 79 0.57 -9.65 6.71
CA PRO A 79 1.99 -9.52 6.40
C PRO A 79 2.50 -10.67 5.54
N GLY A 80 3.17 -10.33 4.43
CA GLY A 80 3.58 -11.27 3.39
C GLY A 80 2.65 -11.34 2.20
N ASP A 81 1.44 -10.78 2.31
CA ASP A 81 0.57 -10.49 1.18
C ASP A 81 0.70 -9.03 0.78
N ILE A 82 0.45 -8.71 -0.47
CA ILE A 82 0.29 -7.35 -0.98
C ILE A 82 -0.95 -7.29 -1.85
N GLN A 83 -1.62 -6.15 -1.91
CA GLN A 83 -2.68 -5.93 -2.89
C GLN A 83 -2.28 -4.81 -3.86
N VAL A 84 -2.71 -4.97 -5.12
CA VAL A 84 -2.61 -3.95 -6.16
C VAL A 84 -3.99 -3.74 -6.76
N MET A 85 -4.48 -2.51 -6.68
CA MET A 85 -5.75 -2.08 -7.25
C MET A 85 -5.49 -1.04 -8.34
N SER A 86 -5.81 -1.38 -9.59
CA SER A 86 -5.82 -0.46 -10.71
C SER A 86 -7.21 0.16 -10.81
N ALA A 87 -7.34 1.44 -10.47
CA ALA A 87 -8.65 2.10 -10.42
C ALA A 87 -9.24 2.37 -11.80
N GLY A 88 -8.42 2.58 -12.83
CA GLY A 88 -8.85 2.75 -14.22
C GLY A 88 -10.00 3.74 -14.39
N THR A 89 -11.08 3.34 -15.03
CA THR A 89 -12.27 4.18 -15.25
C THR A 89 -13.00 4.57 -13.97
N GLY A 90 -12.75 3.90 -12.87
CA GLY A 90 -13.29 4.18 -11.53
C GLY A 90 -13.59 2.92 -10.74
N ILE A 91 -13.22 2.92 -9.48
CA ILE A 91 -13.55 1.91 -8.48
C ILE A 91 -13.88 2.60 -7.16
N VAL A 92 -14.80 2.02 -6.40
CA VAL A 92 -15.10 2.45 -5.03
C VAL A 92 -14.70 1.30 -4.12
N HIS A 93 -13.90 1.57 -3.08
CA HIS A 93 -13.43 0.55 -2.16
C HIS A 93 -13.40 1.00 -0.71
N SER A 94 -13.26 0.04 0.18
CA SER A 94 -13.08 0.22 1.61
C SER A 94 -11.89 -0.59 2.10
N GLU A 95 -11.22 -0.09 3.14
CA GLU A 95 -10.10 -0.77 3.79
C GLU A 95 -10.27 -0.70 5.31
N PHE A 96 -10.43 -1.84 5.97
CA PHE A 96 -10.68 -1.93 7.42
C PHE A 96 -9.65 -2.82 8.10
N ASN A 97 -9.36 -2.51 9.36
CA ASN A 97 -8.74 -3.44 10.26
C ASN A 97 -9.75 -4.53 10.63
N ASP A 98 -9.51 -5.77 10.17
CA ASP A 98 -10.40 -6.91 10.39
C ASP A 98 -10.31 -7.50 11.81
N SER A 99 -9.34 -7.05 12.62
CA SER A 99 -9.19 -7.48 14.01
C SER A 99 -10.01 -6.61 14.97
N GLY A 100 -10.66 -7.23 15.93
CA GLY A 100 -11.36 -6.53 17.02
C GLY A 100 -10.46 -6.09 18.18
N ASN A 101 -9.18 -6.49 18.21
CA ASN A 101 -8.30 -6.28 19.35
C ASN A 101 -6.83 -5.97 18.98
N GLU A 102 -6.43 -6.14 17.73
CA GLU A 102 -5.06 -5.87 17.27
C GLU A 102 -5.00 -4.67 16.34
N GLN A 103 -3.92 -3.92 16.43
CA GLN A 103 -3.62 -2.80 15.53
C GLN A 103 -3.24 -3.32 14.15
N LEU A 104 -3.76 -2.69 13.10
CA LEU A 104 -3.28 -2.85 11.73
C LEU A 104 -2.23 -1.78 11.45
N GLU A 105 -1.09 -2.19 10.89
CA GLU A 105 -0.06 -1.29 10.35
C GLU A 105 0.22 -1.66 8.91
N PHE A 106 0.19 -0.68 7.99
CA PHE A 106 0.43 -0.94 6.58
C PHE A 106 0.96 0.29 5.84
N LEU A 107 1.62 0.05 4.73
CA LEU A 107 2.01 1.09 3.79
C LEU A 107 0.92 1.23 2.72
N GLN A 108 0.45 2.48 2.53
CA GLN A 108 -0.43 2.85 1.43
C GLN A 108 0.37 3.62 0.39
N ILE A 109 0.44 3.10 -0.84
CA ILE A 109 1.25 3.64 -1.92
C ILE A 109 0.36 3.90 -3.13
N TRP A 110 0.43 5.12 -3.68
CA TRP A 110 -0.28 5.47 -4.91
C TRP A 110 0.69 5.87 -5.99
N VAL A 111 0.47 5.32 -7.18
CA VAL A 111 1.27 5.60 -8.36
C VAL A 111 0.34 6.04 -9.49
N PHE A 112 0.70 7.12 -10.20
CA PHE A 112 -0.03 7.48 -11.42
C PHE A 112 0.09 6.35 -12.45
N PRO A 113 -0.99 5.93 -13.12
CA PRO A 113 -0.93 4.86 -14.10
C PRO A 113 -0.21 5.30 -15.38
N ARG A 114 0.35 4.34 -16.11
CA ARG A 114 0.87 4.56 -17.48
C ARG A 114 -0.27 4.79 -18.48
N GLU A 115 -1.31 3.98 -18.37
CA GLU A 115 -2.50 4.07 -19.20
C GLU A 115 -3.72 4.43 -18.36
N GLU A 116 -4.40 5.51 -18.74
CA GLU A 116 -5.62 5.96 -18.10
C GLU A 116 -6.86 5.25 -18.68
N ASN A 117 -7.95 5.29 -17.90
CA ASN A 117 -9.26 4.77 -18.28
C ASN A 117 -9.26 3.28 -18.66
N THR A 118 -8.32 2.52 -18.11
CA THR A 118 -8.29 1.06 -18.22
C THR A 118 -9.46 0.45 -17.45
N LYS A 119 -9.74 -0.83 -17.67
CA LYS A 119 -10.73 -1.56 -16.88
C LYS A 119 -10.24 -1.68 -15.43
N PRO A 120 -11.08 -1.35 -14.43
CA PRO A 120 -10.72 -1.54 -13.03
C PRO A 120 -10.34 -2.99 -12.73
N HIS A 121 -9.29 -3.15 -11.93
CA HIS A 121 -8.76 -4.45 -11.56
C HIS A 121 -8.26 -4.45 -10.12
N TYR A 122 -8.45 -5.56 -9.43
CA TYR A 122 -7.90 -5.81 -8.09
C TYR A 122 -7.30 -7.21 -8.07
N ALA A 123 -6.14 -7.34 -7.43
CA ALA A 123 -5.56 -8.63 -7.09
C ALA A 123 -4.69 -8.54 -5.84
N SER A 124 -4.67 -9.61 -5.07
CA SER A 124 -3.72 -9.83 -3.98
C SER A 124 -2.68 -10.86 -4.40
N TYR A 125 -1.51 -10.80 -3.78
CA TYR A 125 -0.36 -11.62 -4.14
C TYR A 125 0.40 -12.02 -2.88
N ASP A 126 0.69 -13.32 -2.72
CA ASP A 126 1.64 -13.81 -1.73
C ASP A 126 3.07 -13.56 -2.21
N VAL A 127 3.80 -12.70 -1.49
CA VAL A 127 5.20 -12.39 -1.81
C VAL A 127 6.20 -13.14 -0.93
N ARG A 128 5.74 -13.94 0.04
CA ARG A 128 6.62 -14.77 0.90
C ARG A 128 7.58 -15.65 0.13
N PRO A 129 7.19 -16.30 -0.99
CA PRO A 129 8.12 -17.13 -1.76
C PRO A 129 9.34 -16.39 -2.27
N VAL A 130 9.23 -15.10 -2.58
CA VAL A 130 10.35 -14.29 -3.10
C VAL A 130 11.05 -13.48 -2.01
N THR A 131 10.39 -13.24 -0.85
CA THR A 131 10.93 -12.45 0.27
C THR A 131 11.46 -13.32 1.44
N SER A 132 11.40 -14.65 1.33
CA SER A 132 11.83 -15.56 2.39
C SER A 132 13.34 -15.50 2.68
N GLU A 133 14.15 -15.14 1.69
CA GLU A 133 15.59 -14.97 1.83
C GLU A 133 15.91 -13.58 2.41
N LYS A 134 16.45 -13.58 3.64
CA LYS A 134 16.82 -12.36 4.33
C LYS A 134 18.09 -11.72 3.75
N ASN A 135 18.26 -10.42 3.92
CA ASN A 135 19.39 -9.63 3.39
C ASN A 135 19.53 -9.68 1.86
N LYS A 136 18.44 -10.01 1.18
CA LYS A 136 18.36 -10.02 -0.27
C LYS A 136 17.28 -9.04 -0.73
N LEU A 137 17.63 -8.22 -1.70
CA LEU A 137 16.68 -7.33 -2.35
C LEU A 137 15.80 -8.16 -3.30
N SER A 138 14.52 -8.26 -3.00
CA SER A 138 13.55 -9.10 -3.71
C SER A 138 12.56 -8.25 -4.48
N LEU A 139 12.40 -8.50 -5.77
CA LEU A 139 11.41 -7.83 -6.61
C LEU A 139 10.01 -8.38 -6.28
N ILE A 140 9.07 -7.48 -5.91
CA ILE A 140 7.72 -7.87 -5.48
C ILE A 140 6.62 -7.36 -6.41
N ILE A 141 6.83 -6.24 -7.11
CA ILE A 141 5.90 -5.69 -8.11
C ILE A 141 6.69 -5.25 -9.34
N ALA A 142 6.23 -5.59 -10.54
CA ALA A 142 6.81 -5.17 -11.82
C ALA A 142 5.75 -5.09 -12.92
N PRO A 143 5.96 -4.29 -13.98
CA PRO A 143 4.98 -4.16 -15.07
C PRO A 143 5.04 -5.30 -16.10
N ASP A 144 6.13 -6.06 -16.11
CA ASP A 144 6.52 -6.98 -17.19
C ASP A 144 6.36 -8.47 -16.83
N GLY A 145 5.74 -8.77 -15.68
CA GLY A 145 5.56 -10.14 -15.19
C GLY A 145 6.81 -10.76 -14.55
N SER A 146 7.89 -9.99 -14.35
CA SER A 146 9.11 -10.48 -13.69
C SER A 146 8.99 -10.58 -12.15
N ALA A 147 7.85 -10.13 -11.59
CA ALA A 147 7.54 -10.17 -10.17
C ALA A 147 6.20 -10.89 -9.89
N PRO A 148 5.93 -11.32 -8.65
CA PRO A 148 4.63 -11.89 -8.28
C PRO A 148 3.43 -10.98 -8.61
N ALA A 149 3.55 -9.67 -8.33
CA ALA A 149 2.49 -8.70 -8.59
C ALA A 149 2.80 -7.85 -9.82
N SER A 150 1.74 -7.41 -10.52
CA SER A 150 1.83 -6.51 -11.66
C SER A 150 1.23 -5.14 -11.36
N ILE A 151 1.66 -4.12 -12.12
CA ILE A 151 1.22 -2.73 -12.00
C ILE A 151 1.13 -2.08 -13.39
N ASN A 152 0.17 -1.18 -13.59
CA ASN A 152 0.03 -0.39 -14.82
C ASN A 152 0.89 0.87 -14.76
N GLN A 153 2.20 0.71 -14.54
CA GLN A 153 3.21 1.76 -14.62
C GLN A 153 4.59 1.13 -14.80
N ASP A 154 5.51 1.83 -15.47
CA ASP A 154 6.92 1.43 -15.56
C ASP A 154 7.62 1.70 -14.23
N ALA A 155 7.27 0.87 -13.24
CA ALA A 155 7.75 0.95 -11.87
C ALA A 155 8.02 -0.45 -11.30
N TRP A 156 9.11 -0.57 -10.55
CA TRP A 156 9.54 -1.80 -9.89
C TRP A 156 9.62 -1.56 -8.39
N PHE A 157 9.00 -2.44 -7.61
CA PHE A 157 9.04 -2.40 -6.16
C PHE A 157 9.88 -3.55 -5.63
N LEU A 158 10.84 -3.20 -4.80
CA LEU A 158 11.75 -4.15 -4.20
C LEU A 158 11.58 -4.12 -2.67
N SER A 159 11.58 -5.30 -2.07
CA SER A 159 11.55 -5.49 -0.62
C SER A 159 12.90 -6.02 -0.13
N LEU A 160 13.32 -5.53 1.03
CA LEU A 160 14.52 -6.00 1.71
C LEU A 160 14.21 -6.28 3.18
N ILE A 161 14.33 -7.54 3.58
CA ILE A 161 14.13 -7.97 4.96
C ILE A 161 15.51 -8.19 5.61
N HIS A 162 15.83 -7.42 6.65
CA HIS A 162 17.05 -7.56 7.43
C HIS A 162 16.90 -8.58 8.55
N ILE A 163 17.99 -9.31 8.88
CA ILE A 163 18.01 -10.27 10.00
C ILE A 163 18.31 -9.58 11.33
N SER A 164 19.15 -8.55 11.32
CA SER A 164 19.58 -7.83 12.52
C SER A 164 19.89 -6.38 12.18
N GLU A 165 19.63 -5.48 13.13
CA GLU A 165 20.26 -4.17 13.08
C GLU A 165 21.78 -4.33 13.24
N PRO A 166 22.61 -3.60 12.48
CA PRO A 166 24.02 -3.55 12.77
C PRO A 166 24.20 -2.99 14.18
N THR A 167 24.72 -3.80 15.09
CA THR A 167 25.20 -3.32 16.38
C THR A 167 26.26 -2.27 16.09
N ARG A 168 25.96 -1.00 16.32
CA ARG A 168 26.99 0.04 16.32
C ARG A 168 27.97 -0.30 17.44
N PRO A 169 29.25 -0.51 17.15
CA PRO A 169 30.24 -0.56 18.22
C PRO A 169 30.24 0.85 18.88
N TYR A 170 30.14 0.86 20.18
CA TYR A 170 30.27 2.05 21.02
C TYR A 170 31.69 2.60 20.94
#